data_5427cde33fa88b66cd0b1df063ff2e46
#
_entry.id   5427cde33fa88b66cd0b1df063ff2e46
#
_cell.length_a   1.000
_cell.length_b   1.000
_cell.length_c   1.000
_cell.angle_alpha   90.00
_cell.angle_beta   90.00
_cell.angle_gamma   90.00
#
_symmetry.space_group_name_H-M   'P 1'
#
loop_
_entity.id
_entity.type
_entity.pdbx_description
1 polymer ?
#
loop_
_entity_poly.entity_id
_entity_poly.type
_entity_poly.pdbx_seq_one_letter_code
_entity_poly.pdbx_strand_id
1 'polypeptide(L)'
;TPEDPAETPAETTADPTEAPAAEETDEQAAEAGSAIVIGEKSFTSLEEAFAAVPDCEDMINGEPTYVKLKGTIEVNNTINVPEKKNIMLVAAEDNTTIKRVAGFTESMFTVNGGNLQMAGGSVTDSDGNAIGSGSLTVDGTGDDVTGSIVEVASGNYALIDGTTLTGNTTTGNGGAVNNAAGANVYLLGGTITANSAAAGGAIYSEG
;
A
#
# COMPACT_ATOMS: atom_id res chain seq x y z
N THR A 1 -22.88 -63.49 56.46
CA THR A 1 -22.99 -64.32 55.24
C THR A 1 -24.21 -63.94 54.44
N PRO A 2 -24.21 -64.02 53.18
CA PRO A 2 -23.09 -63.91 52.16
C PRO A 2 -23.43 -62.89 51.08
N GLU A 3 -22.41 -62.63 50.35
CA GLU A 3 -22.18 -62.77 48.93
C GLU A 3 -22.48 -61.60 47.96
N ASP A 4 -21.42 -61.13 47.44
CA ASP A 4 -21.08 -60.74 46.10
C ASP A 4 -21.88 -61.47 44.97
N PRO A 5 -22.04 -60.98 43.76
CA PRO A 5 -20.89 -60.58 42.92
C PRO A 5 -21.10 -59.38 41.99
N ALA A 6 -19.94 -58.90 41.56
CA ALA A 6 -19.60 -58.12 40.41
C ALA A 6 -20.42 -58.34 39.15
N GLU A 7 -20.66 -57.27 38.42
CA GLU A 7 -20.61 -57.26 36.95
C GLU A 7 -20.04 -55.95 36.44
N THR A 8 -18.92 -56.14 35.75
CA THR A 8 -18.29 -55.13 34.89
C THR A 8 -19.01 -55.11 33.54
N PRO A 9 -19.27 -53.97 32.95
CA PRO A 9 -19.36 -53.91 31.50
C PRO A 9 -18.28 -53.02 30.88
N ALA A 10 -17.57 -53.71 30.04
CA ALA A 10 -17.04 -53.33 28.72
C ALA A 10 -16.57 -51.88 28.50
N GLU A 11 -15.26 -51.82 28.25
CA GLU A 11 -14.58 -50.78 27.44
C GLU A 11 -15.33 -50.54 26.13
N THR A 12 -15.60 -49.27 25.87
CA THR A 12 -15.81 -48.76 24.50
C THR A 12 -14.70 -47.79 24.21
N THR A 13 -13.74 -48.27 23.45
CA THR A 13 -12.72 -47.46 22.81
C THR A 13 -13.40 -46.49 21.84
N ALA A 14 -13.40 -45.20 22.12
CA ALA A 14 -13.65 -44.15 21.15
C ALA A 14 -12.32 -43.63 20.69
N ASP A 15 -12.07 -43.82 19.39
CA ASP A 15 -10.99 -43.28 18.55
C ASP A 15 -10.99 -41.75 18.67
N PRO A 16 -9.88 -41.11 18.99
CA PRO A 16 -9.77 -39.65 18.91
C PRO A 16 -9.62 -39.25 17.44
N THR A 17 -10.70 -38.78 16.85
CA THR A 17 -10.67 -38.06 15.58
C THR A 17 -9.80 -36.84 15.74
N GLU A 18 -8.65 -36.89 15.10
CA GLU A 18 -7.69 -35.83 14.93
C GLU A 18 -8.40 -34.63 14.24
N ALA A 19 -8.60 -33.53 14.97
CA ALA A 19 -9.05 -32.28 14.40
C ALA A 19 -7.91 -31.72 13.54
N PRO A 20 -8.18 -31.20 12.33
CA PRO A 20 -7.15 -30.57 11.53
C PRO A 20 -6.61 -29.34 12.26
N ALA A 21 -5.28 -29.26 12.35
CA ALA A 21 -4.56 -28.10 12.83
C ALA A 21 -5.03 -26.87 12.04
N ALA A 22 -5.58 -25.90 12.77
CA ALA A 22 -5.80 -24.57 12.23
C ALA A 22 -4.42 -24.00 11.89
N GLU A 23 -4.18 -23.72 10.63
CA GLU A 23 -3.07 -22.86 10.20
C GLU A 23 -3.29 -21.50 10.86
N GLU A 24 -2.43 -21.15 11.80
CA GLU A 24 -2.32 -19.81 12.33
C GLU A 24 -1.79 -18.93 11.18
N THR A 25 -2.69 -18.31 10.44
CA THR A 25 -2.34 -17.17 9.61
C THR A 25 -1.94 -16.07 10.58
N ASP A 26 -0.69 -15.63 10.47
CA ASP A 26 -0.14 -14.46 11.16
C ASP A 26 -0.90 -13.22 10.67
N GLU A 27 -2.04 -12.95 11.30
CA GLU A 27 -2.91 -11.83 11.04
C GLU A 27 -2.28 -10.61 11.71
N GLN A 28 -1.33 -9.97 10.99
CA GLN A 28 -0.83 -8.66 11.37
C GLN A 28 -2.03 -7.70 11.38
N ALA A 29 -2.46 -7.35 12.57
CA ALA A 29 -3.67 -6.58 12.82
C ALA A 29 -3.60 -5.23 12.11
N ALA A 30 -4.35 -5.09 11.02
CA ALA A 30 -4.73 -3.78 10.52
C ALA A 30 -5.48 -3.05 11.64
N GLU A 31 -5.11 -1.83 11.96
CA GLU A 31 -5.83 -1.01 12.92
C GLU A 31 -7.31 -0.99 12.54
N ALA A 32 -8.20 -1.11 13.55
CA ALA A 32 -9.64 -1.21 13.32
C ALA A 32 -10.14 0.01 12.52
N GLY A 33 -10.41 -0.19 11.24
CA GLY A 33 -10.86 0.86 10.31
C GLY A 33 -10.02 1.03 9.05
N SER A 34 -8.80 0.47 8.96
CA SER A 34 -7.97 0.52 7.74
C SER A 34 -8.40 -0.55 6.74
N ALA A 35 -8.37 -0.22 5.46
CA ALA A 35 -8.63 -1.19 4.39
C ALA A 35 -7.83 -0.86 3.12
N ILE A 36 -7.37 -1.91 2.46
CA ILE A 36 -6.77 -1.88 1.12
C ILE A 36 -7.60 -2.83 0.25
N VAL A 37 -8.20 -2.32 -0.82
CA VAL A 37 -9.17 -3.09 -1.61
C VAL A 37 -8.90 -2.95 -3.11
N ILE A 38 -8.94 -4.07 -3.84
CA ILE A 38 -8.95 -4.10 -5.30
C ILE A 38 -10.21 -4.87 -5.74
N GLY A 39 -11.16 -4.20 -6.41
CA GLY A 39 -12.46 -4.78 -6.71
C GLY A 39 -13.19 -5.17 -5.43
N GLU A 40 -13.39 -6.48 -5.21
CA GLU A 40 -14.05 -7.04 -4.03
C GLU A 40 -13.05 -7.68 -3.03
N LYS A 41 -11.75 -7.69 -3.37
CA LYS A 41 -10.71 -8.32 -2.55
C LYS A 41 -10.07 -7.33 -1.59
N SER A 42 -9.94 -7.71 -0.33
CA SER A 42 -9.19 -6.97 0.69
C SER A 42 -7.79 -7.54 0.86
N PHE A 43 -6.83 -6.68 1.22
CA PHE A 43 -5.44 -7.00 1.42
C PHE A 43 -4.97 -6.46 2.76
N THR A 44 -3.96 -7.09 3.34
CA THR A 44 -3.40 -6.69 4.65
C THR A 44 -2.28 -5.67 4.49
N SER A 45 -1.63 -5.62 3.33
CA SER A 45 -0.57 -4.65 3.02
C SER A 45 -0.62 -4.13 1.58
N LEU A 46 0.06 -3.01 1.32
CA LEU A 46 0.21 -2.48 -0.05
C LEU A 46 1.05 -3.40 -0.93
N GLU A 47 2.03 -4.10 -0.36
CA GLU A 47 2.85 -5.08 -1.08
C GLU A 47 2.00 -6.20 -1.65
N GLU A 48 1.13 -6.78 -0.84
CA GLU A 48 0.20 -7.82 -1.27
C GLU A 48 -0.75 -7.31 -2.34
N ALA A 49 -1.31 -6.11 -2.13
CA ALA A 49 -2.20 -5.49 -3.10
C ALA A 49 -1.49 -5.24 -4.44
N PHE A 50 -0.27 -4.68 -4.42
CA PHE A 50 0.49 -4.41 -5.65
C PHE A 50 0.93 -5.69 -6.37
N ALA A 51 1.28 -6.74 -5.62
CA ALA A 51 1.56 -8.06 -6.19
C ALA A 51 0.34 -8.67 -6.90
N ALA A 52 -0.86 -8.41 -6.38
CA ALA A 52 -2.12 -8.90 -6.93
C ALA A 52 -2.63 -8.11 -8.14
N VAL A 53 -2.10 -6.91 -8.41
CA VAL A 53 -2.45 -6.13 -9.61
C VAL A 53 -2.08 -6.92 -10.86
N PRO A 54 -2.99 -7.09 -11.84
CA PRO A 54 -2.67 -7.77 -13.09
C PRO A 54 -1.67 -6.96 -13.93
N ASP A 55 -0.97 -7.65 -14.82
CA ASP A 55 -0.14 -6.97 -15.80
C ASP A 55 -0.99 -6.19 -16.79
N CYS A 56 -0.55 -4.98 -17.12
CA CYS A 56 -1.15 -4.11 -18.13
C CYS A 56 -0.27 -4.15 -19.38
N GLU A 57 -0.82 -4.62 -20.49
CA GLU A 57 -0.08 -4.67 -21.77
C GLU A 57 -0.04 -3.32 -22.49
N ASP A 58 -1.06 -2.48 -22.30
CA ASP A 58 -1.09 -1.11 -22.84
C ASP A 58 -0.88 -0.09 -21.71
N MET A 59 0.38 0.21 -21.43
CA MET A 59 0.75 1.15 -20.38
C MET A 59 0.42 2.62 -20.69
N ILE A 60 -0.02 2.92 -21.93
CA ILE A 60 -0.33 4.29 -22.37
C ILE A 60 -1.84 4.54 -22.29
N ASN A 61 -2.65 3.63 -22.81
CA ASN A 61 -4.10 3.81 -22.90
C ASN A 61 -4.88 2.84 -21.99
N GLY A 62 -4.19 1.87 -21.40
CA GLY A 62 -4.80 0.91 -20.49
C GLY A 62 -5.28 1.57 -19.20
N GLU A 63 -6.46 1.21 -18.75
CA GLU A 63 -7.01 1.69 -17.50
C GLU A 63 -6.17 1.20 -16.30
N PRO A 64 -5.92 2.03 -15.28
CA PRO A 64 -5.17 1.60 -14.11
C PRO A 64 -6.01 0.64 -13.25
N THR A 65 -5.33 -0.24 -12.52
CA THR A 65 -5.98 -0.96 -11.43
C THR A 65 -6.11 -0.01 -10.24
N TYR A 66 -7.36 0.20 -9.82
CA TYR A 66 -7.68 1.05 -8.68
C TYR A 66 -7.46 0.30 -7.37
N VAL A 67 -6.50 0.75 -6.58
CA VAL A 67 -6.26 0.30 -5.21
C VAL A 67 -6.92 1.29 -4.28
N LYS A 68 -8.09 0.94 -3.75
CA LYS A 68 -8.88 1.79 -2.85
C LYS A 68 -8.34 1.67 -1.44
N LEU A 69 -8.12 2.82 -0.81
CA LEU A 69 -7.54 2.94 0.52
C LEU A 69 -8.53 3.60 1.47
N LYS A 70 -8.53 3.14 2.71
CA LYS A 70 -9.34 3.68 3.80
C LYS A 70 -8.53 3.69 5.10
N GLY A 71 -8.67 4.76 5.91
CA GLY A 71 -8.00 4.91 7.20
C GLY A 71 -6.49 5.10 7.08
N THR A 72 -5.72 4.60 8.02
CA THR A 72 -4.26 4.72 8.04
C THR A 72 -3.60 3.42 7.61
N ILE A 73 -2.79 3.49 6.56
CA ILE A 73 -2.02 2.38 6.02
C ILE A 73 -0.55 2.61 6.39
N GLU A 74 0.04 1.71 7.15
CA GLU A 74 1.44 1.79 7.53
C GLU A 74 2.34 1.14 6.49
N VAL A 75 3.50 1.78 6.22
CA VAL A 75 4.52 1.31 5.28
C VAL A 75 5.83 1.15 6.02
N ASN A 76 6.31 -0.07 6.14
CA ASN A 76 7.52 -0.45 6.85
C ASN A 76 8.65 -0.95 5.94
N ASN A 77 8.41 -1.01 4.65
CA ASN A 77 9.38 -1.36 3.61
C ASN A 77 9.01 -0.66 2.29
N THR A 78 9.92 -0.66 1.32
CA THR A 78 9.69 -0.02 0.02
C THR A 78 8.66 -0.79 -0.81
N ILE A 79 7.60 -0.10 -1.22
CA ILE A 79 6.58 -0.62 -2.14
C ILE A 79 7.07 -0.44 -3.58
N ASN A 80 7.33 -1.54 -4.26
CA ASN A 80 7.85 -1.50 -5.63
C ASN A 80 6.71 -1.56 -6.67
N VAL A 81 6.82 -0.71 -7.71
CA VAL A 81 5.93 -0.71 -8.89
C VAL A 81 6.75 -1.15 -10.10
N PRO A 82 6.81 -2.45 -10.38
CA PRO A 82 7.62 -2.99 -11.47
C PRO A 82 6.97 -2.72 -12.84
N GLU A 83 7.69 -3.06 -13.89
CA GLU A 83 7.19 -3.02 -15.27
C GLU A 83 5.81 -3.68 -15.41
N LYS A 84 5.02 -3.18 -16.35
CA LYS A 84 3.66 -3.64 -16.65
C LYS A 84 2.61 -3.44 -15.54
N LYS A 85 2.96 -2.86 -14.40
CA LYS A 85 1.98 -2.50 -13.38
C LYS A 85 1.48 -1.07 -13.63
N ASN A 86 0.17 -0.93 -13.85
CA ASN A 86 -0.52 0.35 -13.99
C ASN A 86 -1.46 0.52 -12.79
N ILE A 87 -1.03 1.27 -11.78
CA ILE A 87 -1.67 1.34 -10.47
C ILE A 87 -2.11 2.77 -10.16
N MET A 88 -3.35 2.91 -9.69
CA MET A 88 -3.84 4.14 -9.10
C MET A 88 -4.26 3.90 -7.65
N LEU A 89 -3.55 4.52 -6.72
CA LEU A 89 -3.98 4.61 -5.32
C LEU A 89 -5.07 5.65 -5.20
N VAL A 90 -6.20 5.28 -4.60
CA VAL A 90 -7.38 6.14 -4.49
C VAL A 90 -7.89 6.16 -3.05
N ALA A 91 -8.09 7.35 -2.50
CA ALA A 91 -8.75 7.49 -1.20
C ALA A 91 -10.25 7.19 -1.32
N ALA A 92 -10.74 6.21 -0.58
CA ALA A 92 -12.16 5.86 -0.51
C ALA A 92 -12.95 6.82 0.41
N GLU A 93 -12.27 7.47 1.36
CA GLU A 93 -12.85 8.40 2.33
C GLU A 93 -11.86 9.50 2.70
N ASP A 94 -12.36 10.56 3.32
CA ASP A 94 -11.51 11.64 3.83
C ASP A 94 -10.56 11.16 4.93
N ASN A 95 -9.40 11.84 5.02
CA ASN A 95 -8.33 11.54 5.98
C ASN A 95 -7.68 10.15 5.79
N THR A 96 -7.77 9.58 4.60
CA THR A 96 -6.97 8.39 4.26
C THR A 96 -5.49 8.76 4.26
N THR A 97 -4.69 7.99 5.00
CA THR A 97 -3.26 8.29 5.17
C THR A 97 -2.42 7.05 4.90
N ILE A 98 -1.37 7.22 4.09
CA ILE A 98 -0.27 6.26 3.99
C ILE A 98 0.88 6.84 4.82
N LYS A 99 1.37 6.09 5.80
CA LYS A 99 2.34 6.59 6.77
C LYS A 99 3.59 5.71 6.83
N ARG A 100 4.75 6.36 6.87
CA ARG A 100 6.02 5.70 7.15
C ARG A 100 6.05 5.19 8.59
N VAL A 101 6.45 3.94 8.81
CA VAL A 101 6.68 3.38 10.14
C VAL A 101 8.04 3.83 10.68
N ALA A 102 8.12 4.07 11.98
CA ALA A 102 9.37 4.45 12.64
C ALA A 102 10.48 3.41 12.40
N GLY A 103 11.68 3.89 12.04
CA GLY A 103 12.83 3.05 11.72
C GLY A 103 12.92 2.61 10.25
N PHE A 104 11.90 2.84 9.44
CA PHE A 104 11.98 2.66 8.00
C PHE A 104 12.56 3.94 7.36
N THR A 105 13.73 3.84 6.73
CA THR A 105 14.51 5.00 6.27
C THR A 105 14.58 5.17 4.76
N GLU A 106 14.22 4.14 3.99
CA GLU A 106 14.29 4.14 2.53
C GLU A 106 13.09 4.85 1.88
N SER A 107 13.04 4.90 0.55
CA SER A 107 11.91 5.44 -0.19
C SER A 107 10.65 4.61 0.07
N MET A 108 9.51 5.28 0.31
CA MET A 108 8.26 4.56 0.58
C MET A 108 7.76 3.83 -0.67
N PHE A 109 7.88 4.48 -1.83
CA PHE A 109 7.53 3.89 -3.12
C PHE A 109 8.70 4.00 -4.07
N THR A 110 8.94 2.94 -4.85
CA THR A 110 9.86 2.96 -5.98
C THR A 110 9.13 2.55 -7.25
N VAL A 111 9.07 3.45 -8.24
CA VAL A 111 8.56 3.15 -9.57
C VAL A 111 9.71 2.66 -10.43
N ASN A 112 9.62 1.41 -10.88
CA ASN A 112 10.67 0.71 -11.60
C ASN A 112 10.12 0.10 -12.91
N GLY A 113 9.74 0.97 -13.84
CA GLY A 113 9.19 0.63 -15.14
C GLY A 113 7.67 0.63 -15.23
N GLY A 114 6.95 0.66 -14.12
CA GLY A 114 5.50 0.73 -14.08
C GLY A 114 4.95 2.16 -14.10
N ASN A 115 3.65 2.28 -13.88
CA ASN A 115 2.93 3.53 -13.67
C ASN A 115 2.33 3.53 -12.27
N LEU A 116 2.62 4.56 -11.48
CA LEU A 116 1.99 4.83 -10.20
C LEU A 116 1.26 6.16 -10.26
N GLN A 117 0.00 6.16 -9.89
CA GLN A 117 -0.80 7.36 -9.75
C GLN A 117 -1.33 7.44 -8.32
N MET A 118 -1.37 8.64 -7.75
CA MET A 118 -1.93 8.88 -6.42
C MET A 118 -3.01 9.94 -6.54
N ALA A 119 -4.24 9.58 -6.21
CA ALA A 119 -5.41 10.42 -6.37
C ALA A 119 -6.27 10.47 -5.11
N GLY A 120 -6.55 11.68 -4.68
CA GLY A 120 -7.65 11.99 -3.75
C GLY A 120 -8.79 12.66 -4.52
N GLY A 121 -9.74 13.24 -3.79
CA GLY A 121 -10.88 13.90 -4.41
C GLY A 121 -11.83 12.92 -5.11
N SER A 122 -12.61 13.45 -6.05
CA SER A 122 -13.55 12.63 -6.83
C SER A 122 -12.82 11.94 -7.97
N VAL A 123 -12.70 10.63 -7.88
CA VAL A 123 -12.11 9.75 -8.90
C VAL A 123 -13.21 8.90 -9.52
N THR A 124 -13.28 8.86 -10.85
CA THR A 124 -14.19 8.00 -11.60
C THR A 124 -13.40 7.12 -12.58
N ASP A 125 -13.93 5.94 -12.90
CA ASP A 125 -13.41 5.10 -13.99
C ASP A 125 -13.81 5.64 -15.38
N SER A 126 -13.38 4.96 -16.43
CA SER A 126 -13.69 5.31 -17.82
C SER A 126 -15.19 5.26 -18.15
N ASP A 127 -15.97 4.49 -17.39
CA ASP A 127 -17.42 4.37 -17.53
C ASP A 127 -18.19 5.44 -16.73
N GLY A 128 -17.46 6.27 -15.93
CA GLY A 128 -18.03 7.32 -15.08
C GLY A 128 -18.51 6.84 -13.72
N ASN A 129 -18.19 5.61 -13.31
CA ASN A 129 -18.53 5.12 -11.99
C ASN A 129 -17.57 5.71 -10.94
N ALA A 130 -18.12 6.08 -9.79
CA ALA A 130 -17.31 6.62 -8.68
C ALA A 130 -16.40 5.52 -8.09
N ILE A 131 -15.09 5.80 -8.08
CA ILE A 131 -14.06 4.93 -7.50
C ILE A 131 -13.70 5.38 -6.10
N GLY A 132 -13.56 6.69 -5.87
CA GLY A 132 -13.25 7.28 -4.59
C GLY A 132 -13.61 8.76 -4.56
N SER A 133 -13.66 9.34 -3.36
CA SER A 133 -14.02 10.75 -3.16
C SER A 133 -13.32 11.40 -1.98
N GLY A 134 -12.36 10.72 -1.35
CA GLY A 134 -11.69 11.19 -0.14
C GLY A 134 -10.38 11.91 -0.39
N SER A 135 -9.76 12.44 0.66
CA SER A 135 -8.42 13.02 0.63
C SER A 135 -7.37 11.97 0.96
N LEU A 136 -6.26 11.97 0.22
CA LEU A 136 -5.12 11.08 0.43
C LEU A 136 -3.91 11.87 0.95
N THR A 137 -3.39 11.48 2.10
CA THR A 137 -2.12 12.01 2.61
C THR A 137 -1.07 10.90 2.59
N VAL A 138 0.11 11.20 2.04
CA VAL A 138 1.29 10.34 2.16
C VAL A 138 2.27 11.04 3.09
N ASP A 139 2.37 10.53 4.30
CA ASP A 139 3.21 11.09 5.37
C ASP A 139 4.54 10.35 5.43
N GLY A 140 5.59 11.02 4.99
CA GLY A 140 6.96 10.51 4.98
C GLY A 140 7.74 10.76 6.27
N THR A 141 7.08 11.26 7.33
CA THR A 141 7.77 11.59 8.59
C THR A 141 8.52 10.39 9.16
N GLY A 142 9.78 10.58 9.46
CA GLY A 142 10.66 9.57 10.05
C GLY A 142 12.00 10.16 10.45
N ASP A 143 12.74 9.41 11.28
CA ASP A 143 14.10 9.76 11.70
C ASP A 143 15.13 9.12 10.76
N ASP A 144 16.24 9.81 10.51
CA ASP A 144 17.37 9.35 9.70
C ASP A 144 16.98 8.87 8.28
N VAL A 145 15.94 9.46 7.70
CA VAL A 145 15.44 9.07 6.38
C VAL A 145 16.48 9.38 5.29
N THR A 146 16.73 8.40 4.44
CA THR A 146 17.65 8.49 3.30
C THR A 146 16.94 8.51 1.95
N GLY A 147 15.68 8.04 1.90
CA GLY A 147 14.86 7.96 0.69
C GLY A 147 13.81 9.05 0.58
N SER A 148 13.20 9.15 -0.59
CA SER A 148 12.07 10.03 -0.89
C SER A 148 10.74 9.41 -0.42
N ILE A 149 9.63 10.14 -0.50
CA ILE A 149 8.32 9.51 -0.47
C ILE A 149 8.15 8.63 -1.72
N VAL A 150 8.43 9.19 -2.90
CA VAL A 150 8.39 8.45 -4.17
C VAL A 150 9.73 8.59 -4.90
N GLU A 151 10.36 7.47 -5.21
CA GLU A 151 11.49 7.37 -6.11
C GLU A 151 11.02 6.86 -7.47
N VAL A 152 11.27 7.61 -8.53
CA VAL A 152 10.94 7.21 -9.90
C VAL A 152 12.24 6.85 -10.61
N ALA A 153 12.65 5.59 -10.48
CA ALA A 153 13.86 5.05 -11.08
C ALA A 153 13.69 4.87 -12.61
N SER A 154 12.48 4.50 -13.02
CA SER A 154 12.04 4.45 -14.42
C SER A 154 10.52 4.35 -14.49
N GLY A 155 9.91 4.59 -15.66
CA GLY A 155 8.46 4.59 -15.81
C GLY A 155 7.82 5.94 -15.45
N ASN A 156 6.62 5.92 -14.90
CA ASN A 156 5.82 7.13 -14.72
C ASN A 156 5.24 7.24 -13.30
N TYR A 157 5.26 8.46 -12.77
CA TYR A 157 4.54 8.81 -11.56
C TYR A 157 3.61 10.00 -11.82
N ALA A 158 2.37 9.95 -11.33
CA ALA A 158 1.44 11.07 -11.39
C ALA A 158 0.88 11.43 -10.01
N LEU A 159 1.04 12.69 -9.62
CA LEU A 159 0.38 13.29 -8.47
C LEU A 159 -0.90 13.98 -8.95
N ILE A 160 -2.04 13.59 -8.40
CA ILE A 160 -3.37 14.04 -8.82
C ILE A 160 -4.04 14.80 -7.66
N ASP A 161 -5.04 15.62 -7.99
CA ASP A 161 -5.81 16.41 -7.03
C ASP A 161 -6.28 15.60 -5.81
N GLY A 162 -6.39 16.27 -4.67
CA GLY A 162 -6.80 15.65 -3.41
C GLY A 162 -5.73 14.82 -2.71
N THR A 163 -4.51 14.72 -3.30
CA THR A 163 -3.37 14.04 -2.68
C THR A 163 -2.38 15.03 -2.09
N THR A 164 -1.86 14.73 -0.91
CA THR A 164 -0.79 15.49 -0.24
C THR A 164 0.41 14.61 0.05
N LEU A 165 1.60 15.03 -0.40
CA LEU A 165 2.89 14.42 -0.02
C LEU A 165 3.56 15.32 1.01
N THR A 166 3.82 14.81 2.22
CA THR A 166 4.27 15.66 3.33
C THR A 166 5.25 14.98 4.29
N GLY A 167 5.96 15.80 5.05
CA GLY A 167 6.66 15.42 6.27
C GLY A 167 8.01 14.74 6.08
N ASN A 168 8.45 14.46 4.85
CA ASN A 168 9.71 13.75 4.63
C ASN A 168 10.92 14.68 4.73
N THR A 169 11.83 14.37 5.65
CA THR A 169 13.13 15.01 5.76
C THR A 169 14.21 13.98 5.47
N THR A 170 14.85 14.07 4.31
CA THR A 170 15.82 13.08 3.84
C THR A 170 17.22 13.69 3.67
N THR A 171 18.24 12.87 3.87
CA THR A 171 19.63 13.21 3.54
C THR A 171 19.95 13.02 2.04
N GLY A 172 19.05 12.33 1.31
CA GLY A 172 19.14 12.14 -0.13
C GLY A 172 18.58 13.29 -0.95
N ASN A 173 18.24 13.03 -2.19
CA ASN A 173 17.62 13.98 -3.13
C ASN A 173 16.11 13.77 -3.17
N GLY A 174 15.36 14.86 -3.47
CA GLY A 174 13.92 14.80 -3.64
C GLY A 174 13.17 14.48 -2.35
N GLY A 175 12.82 15.48 -1.54
CA GLY A 175 12.10 15.24 -0.29
C GLY A 175 10.80 14.47 -0.50
N ALA A 176 9.95 14.91 -1.41
CA ALA A 176 8.76 14.17 -1.80
C ALA A 176 9.04 13.22 -2.97
N VAL A 177 9.64 13.72 -4.05
CA VAL A 177 9.85 12.93 -5.28
C VAL A 177 11.29 13.05 -5.73
N ASN A 178 11.95 11.91 -5.94
CA ASN A 178 13.25 11.80 -6.62
C ASN A 178 13.01 11.17 -8.00
N ASN A 179 13.29 11.92 -9.08
CA ASN A 179 13.06 11.47 -10.46
C ASN A 179 14.40 11.26 -11.17
N ALA A 180 14.70 10.03 -11.52
CA ALA A 180 15.90 9.67 -12.25
C ALA A 180 15.80 10.09 -13.74
N ALA A 181 16.95 10.15 -14.41
CA ALA A 181 17.01 10.48 -15.82
C ALA A 181 16.21 9.49 -16.68
N GLY A 182 15.35 10.01 -17.54
CA GLY A 182 14.49 9.23 -18.43
C GLY A 182 13.20 8.69 -17.80
N ALA A 183 12.98 8.91 -16.52
CA ALA A 183 11.69 8.69 -15.88
C ALA A 183 10.78 9.93 -15.99
N ASN A 184 9.47 9.78 -15.80
CA ASN A 184 8.53 10.87 -15.95
C ASN A 184 7.73 11.12 -14.68
N VAL A 185 7.59 12.39 -14.33
CA VAL A 185 6.71 12.84 -13.23
C VAL A 185 5.69 13.83 -13.77
N TYR A 186 4.42 13.56 -13.50
CA TYR A 186 3.30 14.39 -13.90
C TYR A 186 2.65 15.00 -12.66
N LEU A 187 2.64 16.31 -12.58
CA LEU A 187 1.96 17.07 -11.53
C LEU A 187 0.64 17.56 -12.09
N LEU A 188 -0.41 16.78 -11.90
CA LEU A 188 -1.75 17.04 -12.41
C LEU A 188 -2.66 17.67 -11.34
N GLY A 189 -2.09 17.97 -10.19
CA GLY A 189 -2.75 18.56 -9.03
C GLY A 189 -2.07 18.14 -7.74
N GLY A 190 -2.81 18.17 -6.62
CA GLY A 190 -2.29 17.78 -5.32
C GLY A 190 -1.40 18.82 -4.63
N THR A 191 -0.84 18.47 -3.50
CA THR A 191 -0.03 19.33 -2.65
C THR A 191 1.26 18.63 -2.25
N ILE A 192 2.39 19.34 -2.35
CA ILE A 192 3.68 18.90 -1.81
C ILE A 192 4.10 19.94 -0.78
N THR A 193 4.22 19.54 0.49
CA THR A 193 4.49 20.47 1.59
C THR A 193 5.33 19.85 2.68
N ALA A 194 6.04 20.69 3.45
CA ALA A 194 6.82 20.26 4.62
C ALA A 194 7.84 19.13 4.33
N ASN A 195 8.39 19.06 3.10
CA ASN A 195 9.44 18.11 2.75
C ASN A 195 10.79 18.84 2.66
N SER A 196 11.86 18.15 3.01
CA SER A 196 13.24 18.64 2.99
C SER A 196 14.20 17.57 2.47
N ALA A 197 15.25 17.99 1.74
CA ALA A 197 16.24 17.10 1.19
C ALA A 197 17.59 17.82 1.01
N ALA A 198 18.66 17.07 0.72
CA ALA A 198 19.96 17.66 0.35
C ALA A 198 19.86 18.48 -0.95
N ALA A 199 19.06 18.00 -1.92
CA ALA A 199 18.71 18.74 -3.13
C ALA A 199 17.25 18.48 -3.51
N GLY A 200 16.54 19.52 -4.04
CA GLY A 200 15.13 19.38 -4.39
C GLY A 200 14.25 19.07 -3.18
N GLY A 201 14.11 19.98 -2.23
CA GLY A 201 13.35 19.74 -0.99
C GLY A 201 11.95 19.15 -1.23
N ALA A 202 11.26 19.56 -2.30
CA ALA A 202 10.04 18.94 -2.79
C ALA A 202 10.35 17.85 -3.82
N ILE A 203 10.88 18.24 -4.96
CA ILE A 203 11.18 17.37 -6.11
C ILE A 203 12.62 17.59 -6.55
N TYR A 204 13.31 16.49 -6.83
CA TYR A 204 14.59 16.47 -7.55
C TYR A 204 14.39 15.74 -8.87
N SER A 205 14.95 16.23 -9.97
CA SER A 205 14.91 15.57 -11.28
C SER A 205 16.26 15.66 -11.97
N GLU A 206 16.73 14.54 -12.49
CA GLU A 206 17.99 14.46 -13.24
C GLU A 206 17.87 14.85 -14.72
N GLY A 207 16.66 15.22 -15.20
CA GLY A 207 16.41 15.69 -16.56
C GLY A 207 15.47 14.82 -17.36
#